data_f70b89db3e20d0da512430a2e6648540
#
_entry.id   f70b89db3e20d0da512430a2e6648540
#
_cell.length_a   1.000
_cell.length_b   1.000
_cell.length_c   1.000
_cell.angle_alpha   90.00
_cell.angle_beta   90.00
_cell.angle_gamma   90.00
#
_symmetry.space_group_name_H-M   'P 1'
#
loop_
_entity.id
_entity.type
_entity.pdbx_description
1 polymer ?
#
loop_
_entity_poly.entity_id
_entity_poly.type
_entity_poly.pdbx_seq_one_letter_code
_entity_poly.pdbx_strand_id
1 'polypeptide(L)'
;KENGKEREIFKLPYFPDRICQWAILQVIEPYLLRNMTSTTYSAIPGKGIHAALRDVQEAMRKDVPNCQFCFKLGVRHFYPSINHAILKAKFRKLFKDAELLWLLDEIIDSISTASIEDMRNIWLLDEDIDPETGIPIGNYLSQYCGNFYLSSFDHWLKEKMHVKHAFRYMDDIVIFGSSKEALHKLQKEVKRYFKTELHLTVKGNWQIFPTY
;
A
#
# COMPACT_ATOMS: atom_id res chain seq x y z
N LYS A 1 -1.68 -6.26 -21.04
CA LYS A 1 -2.49 -7.25 -20.29
C LYS A 1 -1.54 -8.05 -19.43
N GLU A 2 -1.69 -7.97 -18.12
CA GLU A 2 -0.92 -8.77 -17.17
C GLU A 2 -1.90 -9.65 -16.40
N ASN A 3 -1.74 -10.98 -16.48
CA ASN A 3 -2.62 -11.98 -15.86
C ASN A 3 -4.12 -11.80 -16.20
N GLY A 4 -4.45 -11.44 -17.45
CA GLY A 4 -5.83 -11.26 -17.91
C GLY A 4 -6.53 -9.98 -17.44
N LYS A 5 -5.83 -9.11 -16.70
CA LYS A 5 -6.35 -7.79 -16.29
C LYS A 5 -5.79 -6.70 -17.19
N GLU A 6 -6.66 -5.82 -17.67
CA GLU A 6 -6.24 -4.58 -18.30
C GLU A 6 -5.88 -3.59 -17.20
N ARG A 7 -4.68 -3.02 -17.31
CA ARG A 7 -4.21 -1.94 -16.44
C ARG A 7 -3.78 -0.79 -17.30
N GLU A 8 -4.29 0.37 -17.02
CA GLU A 8 -3.81 1.58 -17.63
C GLU A 8 -2.57 2.05 -16.90
N ILE A 9 -1.53 2.32 -17.68
CA ILE A 9 -0.24 2.80 -17.17
C ILE A 9 -0.07 4.23 -17.64
N PHE A 10 0.01 5.16 -16.72
CA PHE A 10 0.34 6.54 -17.02
C PHE A 10 1.80 6.65 -17.45
N LYS A 11 2.02 7.02 -18.70
CA LYS A 11 3.36 7.28 -19.23
C LYS A 11 3.73 8.73 -18.93
N LEU A 12 4.55 8.93 -17.91
CA LEU A 12 5.20 10.22 -17.74
C LEU A 12 6.22 10.47 -18.85
N PRO A 13 6.30 11.71 -19.38
CA PRO A 13 7.42 12.13 -20.22
C PRO A 13 8.75 11.86 -19.52
N TYR A 14 9.74 11.46 -20.31
CA TYR A 14 11.06 11.20 -19.74
C TYR A 14 11.65 12.49 -19.15
N PHE A 15 11.51 13.58 -19.88
CA PHE A 15 11.97 14.92 -19.49
C PHE A 15 10.77 15.89 -19.51
N PRO A 16 10.60 16.72 -18.47
CA PRO A 16 11.38 16.77 -17.21
C PRO A 16 10.88 15.82 -16.12
N ASP A 17 9.63 15.34 -16.19
CA ASP A 17 8.87 14.78 -15.08
C ASP A 17 9.52 13.56 -14.42
N ARG A 18 9.93 12.58 -15.25
CA ARG A 18 10.55 11.36 -14.72
C ARG A 18 11.90 11.64 -14.06
N ILE A 19 12.68 12.57 -14.60
CA ILE A 19 13.97 12.97 -14.01
C ILE A 19 13.74 13.67 -12.68
N CYS A 20 12.77 14.60 -12.60
CA CYS A 20 12.43 15.31 -11.37
C CYS A 20 11.97 14.34 -10.29
N GLN A 21 11.04 13.42 -10.61
CA GLN A 21 10.55 12.42 -9.65
C GLN A 21 11.68 11.49 -9.16
N TRP A 22 12.61 11.12 -10.05
CA TRP A 22 13.77 10.31 -9.67
C TRP A 22 14.70 11.08 -8.74
N ALA A 23 14.99 12.34 -9.03
CA ALA A 23 15.84 13.18 -8.19
C ALA A 23 15.24 13.36 -6.79
N ILE A 24 13.93 13.61 -6.69
CA ILE A 24 13.23 13.70 -5.42
C ILE A 24 13.36 12.39 -4.66
N LEU A 25 13.12 11.26 -5.32
CA LEU A 25 13.17 9.95 -4.69
C LEU A 25 14.55 9.66 -4.09
N GLN A 26 15.65 10.03 -4.78
CA GLN A 26 17.00 9.87 -4.22
C GLN A 26 17.19 10.55 -2.86
N VAL A 27 16.48 11.67 -2.64
CA VAL A 27 16.55 12.41 -1.38
C VAL A 27 15.63 11.81 -0.32
N ILE A 28 14.39 11.46 -0.68
CA ILE A 28 13.38 11.07 0.30
C ILE A 28 13.36 9.57 0.61
N GLU A 29 13.89 8.72 -0.26
CA GLU A 29 13.86 7.25 -0.11
C GLU A 29 14.35 6.75 1.26
N PRO A 30 15.52 7.20 1.79
CA PRO A 30 16.00 6.72 3.08
C PRO A 30 15.02 7.01 4.23
N TYR A 31 14.30 8.12 4.16
CA TYR A 31 13.31 8.50 5.16
C TYR A 31 12.04 7.65 5.05
N LEU A 32 11.58 7.38 3.83
CA LEU A 32 10.43 6.51 3.58
C LEU A 32 10.73 5.08 4.06
N LEU A 33 11.90 4.54 3.72
CA LEU A 33 12.31 3.19 4.10
C LEU A 33 12.37 3.01 5.63
N ARG A 34 12.81 4.02 6.38
CA ARG A 34 12.83 3.99 7.86
C ARG A 34 11.43 3.89 8.48
N ASN A 35 10.41 4.34 7.76
CA ASN A 35 9.02 4.26 8.21
C ASN A 35 8.34 2.93 7.82
N MET A 36 9.01 2.07 7.07
CA MET A 36 8.47 0.77 6.70
C MET A 36 8.91 -0.30 7.69
N THR A 37 8.05 -1.28 7.93
CA THR A 37 8.39 -2.42 8.78
C THR A 37 9.31 -3.41 8.06
N SER A 38 9.99 -4.26 8.82
CA SER A 38 10.85 -5.31 8.27
C SER A 38 10.09 -6.31 7.39
N THR A 39 8.78 -6.40 7.52
CA THR A 39 7.89 -7.32 6.78
C THR A 39 7.11 -6.64 5.66
N THR A 40 7.55 -5.45 5.23
CA THR A 40 7.08 -4.76 4.01
C THR A 40 8.00 -5.15 2.85
N TYR A 41 7.38 -5.55 1.73
CA TYR A 41 8.07 -6.00 0.51
C TYR A 41 7.53 -5.28 -0.71
N SER A 42 8.21 -5.47 -1.86
CA SER A 42 7.98 -4.81 -3.15
C SER A 42 8.48 -3.36 -3.17
N ALA A 43 9.04 -2.96 -4.28
CA ALA A 43 9.65 -1.64 -4.50
C ALA A 43 10.66 -1.20 -3.41
N ILE A 44 11.21 -2.15 -2.68
CA ILE A 44 12.25 -1.94 -1.66
C ILE A 44 13.47 -2.74 -2.09
N PRO A 45 14.66 -2.12 -2.16
CA PRO A 45 15.90 -2.81 -2.51
C PRO A 45 16.11 -4.08 -1.66
N GLY A 46 16.37 -5.21 -2.31
CA GLY A 46 16.58 -6.50 -1.66
C GLY A 46 15.32 -7.20 -1.11
N LYS A 47 14.13 -6.57 -1.20
CA LYS A 47 12.86 -7.10 -0.67
C LYS A 47 11.82 -7.40 -1.76
N GLY A 48 12.23 -8.19 -2.75
CA GLY A 48 11.33 -8.72 -3.78
C GLY A 48 10.51 -9.93 -3.31
N ILE A 49 9.76 -10.54 -4.24
CA ILE A 49 8.86 -11.67 -3.96
C ILE A 49 9.58 -12.87 -3.33
N HIS A 50 10.81 -13.16 -3.74
CA HIS A 50 11.58 -14.28 -3.17
C HIS A 50 11.97 -14.03 -1.71
N ALA A 51 12.26 -12.77 -1.33
CA ALA A 51 12.52 -12.41 0.06
C ALA A 51 11.24 -12.58 0.88
N ALA A 52 10.11 -12.10 0.40
CA ALA A 52 8.81 -12.28 1.06
C ALA A 52 8.48 -13.76 1.28
N LEU A 53 8.64 -14.58 0.24
CA LEU A 53 8.37 -16.02 0.32
C LEU A 53 9.25 -16.71 1.35
N ARG A 54 10.55 -16.43 1.34
CA ARG A 54 11.51 -16.99 2.30
C ARG A 54 11.12 -16.65 3.74
N ASP A 55 10.80 -15.38 4.00
CA ASP A 55 10.52 -14.91 5.36
C ASP A 55 9.16 -15.43 5.85
N VAL A 56 8.17 -15.61 4.97
CA VAL A 56 6.90 -16.31 5.27
C VAL A 56 7.16 -17.77 5.62
N GLN A 57 7.93 -18.49 4.80
CA GLN A 57 8.25 -19.90 5.05
C GLN A 57 9.04 -20.08 6.36
N GLU A 58 9.93 -19.14 6.65
CA GLU A 58 10.71 -19.15 7.90
C GLU A 58 9.80 -18.96 9.12
N ALA A 59 8.85 -18.01 9.08
CA ALA A 59 7.88 -17.79 10.14
C ALA A 59 7.01 -19.03 10.39
N MET A 60 6.48 -19.64 9.32
CA MET A 60 5.68 -20.86 9.41
C MET A 60 6.45 -22.02 10.01
N ARG A 61 7.72 -22.18 9.65
CA ARG A 61 8.59 -23.26 10.16
C ARG A 61 8.99 -23.07 11.61
N LYS A 62 9.33 -21.80 12.01
CA LYS A 62 9.87 -21.50 13.34
C LYS A 62 8.79 -21.28 14.40
N ASP A 63 7.59 -20.89 14.00
CA ASP A 63 6.53 -20.53 14.93
C ASP A 63 5.17 -21.15 14.53
N VAL A 64 5.18 -22.47 14.39
CA VAL A 64 4.00 -23.28 14.03
C VAL A 64 2.75 -22.93 14.87
N PRO A 65 2.85 -22.73 16.21
CA PRO A 65 1.66 -22.42 17.01
C PRO A 65 0.97 -21.11 16.63
N ASN A 66 1.72 -20.10 16.19
CA ASN A 66 1.17 -18.80 15.76
C ASN A 66 0.90 -18.71 14.26
N CYS A 67 1.19 -19.78 13.51
CA CYS A 67 0.97 -19.86 12.07
C CYS A 67 -0.02 -20.96 11.66
N GLN A 68 -0.98 -21.32 12.54
CA GLN A 68 -1.97 -22.37 12.26
C GLN A 68 -2.99 -21.98 11.19
N PHE A 69 -3.31 -20.69 11.13
CA PHE A 69 -4.25 -20.11 10.17
C PHE A 69 -3.64 -18.89 9.48
N CYS A 70 -4.03 -18.70 8.23
CA CYS A 70 -3.65 -17.55 7.42
C CYS A 70 -4.88 -16.72 7.07
N PHE A 71 -4.82 -15.42 7.32
CA PHE A 71 -5.75 -14.42 6.81
C PHE A 71 -5.09 -13.71 5.63
N LYS A 72 -5.59 -13.96 4.42
CA LYS A 72 -5.17 -13.31 3.18
C LYS A 72 -6.17 -12.24 2.79
N LEU A 73 -5.67 -11.05 2.48
CA LEU A 73 -6.49 -9.93 2.01
C LEU A 73 -5.72 -9.07 1.00
N GLY A 74 -6.46 -8.29 0.23
CA GLY A 74 -5.93 -7.26 -0.65
C GLY A 74 -6.80 -6.01 -0.58
N VAL A 75 -6.29 -4.89 -1.08
CA VAL A 75 -7.01 -3.61 -1.14
C VAL A 75 -7.68 -3.46 -2.50
N ARG A 76 -8.97 -3.05 -2.49
CA ARG A 76 -9.72 -2.79 -3.73
C ARG A 76 -9.18 -1.51 -4.37
N HIS A 77 -8.86 -1.56 -5.66
CA HIS A 77 -8.40 -0.41 -6.45
C HIS A 77 -7.34 0.44 -5.73
N PHE A 78 -6.30 -0.20 -5.17
CA PHE A 78 -5.39 0.42 -4.22
C PHE A 78 -4.86 1.78 -4.66
N TYR A 79 -4.14 1.85 -5.80
CA TYR A 79 -3.56 3.11 -6.27
C TYR A 79 -4.62 4.18 -6.60
N PRO A 80 -5.74 3.86 -7.25
CA PRO A 80 -6.82 4.82 -7.48
C PRO A 80 -7.51 5.31 -6.22
N SER A 81 -7.46 4.54 -5.13
CA SER A 81 -8.14 4.88 -3.87
C SER A 81 -7.24 5.58 -2.85
N ILE A 82 -5.98 5.85 -3.17
CA ILE A 82 -5.09 6.58 -2.26
C ILE A 82 -5.59 8.01 -2.10
N ASN A 83 -6.00 8.36 -0.88
CA ASN A 83 -6.49 9.70 -0.56
C ASN A 83 -5.33 10.71 -0.45
N HIS A 84 -5.40 11.80 -1.21
CA HIS A 84 -4.37 12.83 -1.29
C HIS A 84 -4.13 13.51 0.07
N ALA A 85 -5.19 13.90 0.77
CA ALA A 85 -5.07 14.58 2.05
C ALA A 85 -4.34 13.71 3.10
N ILE A 86 -4.65 12.41 3.17
CA ILE A 86 -3.98 11.47 4.07
C ILE A 86 -2.50 11.31 3.68
N LEU A 87 -2.20 11.15 2.39
CA LEU A 87 -0.81 10.98 1.93
C LEU A 87 0.02 12.25 2.22
N LYS A 88 -0.51 13.43 1.89
CA LYS A 88 0.09 14.74 2.18
C LYS A 88 0.32 14.94 3.68
N ALA A 89 -0.67 14.58 4.51
CA ALA A 89 -0.53 14.66 5.97
C ALA A 89 0.59 13.75 6.50
N LYS A 90 0.77 12.56 5.92
CA LYS A 90 1.89 11.67 6.25
C LYS A 90 3.24 12.30 5.88
N PHE A 91 3.37 12.90 4.69
CA PHE A 91 4.59 13.59 4.29
C PHE A 91 4.90 14.79 5.22
N ARG A 92 3.90 15.56 5.64
CA ARG A 92 4.07 16.68 6.59
C ARG A 92 4.51 16.25 7.99
N LYS A 93 4.20 15.01 8.39
CA LYS A 93 4.75 14.43 9.64
C LYS A 93 6.23 14.10 9.49
N LEU A 94 6.66 13.68 8.31
CA LEU A 94 8.02 13.20 8.04
C LEU A 94 8.96 14.34 7.67
N PHE A 95 8.51 15.28 6.84
CA PHE A 95 9.30 16.40 6.32
C PHE A 95 8.78 17.74 6.83
N LYS A 96 9.70 18.72 6.93
CA LYS A 96 9.38 20.11 7.37
C LYS A 96 9.79 21.16 6.34
N ASP A 97 10.52 20.75 5.30
CA ASP A 97 10.92 21.63 4.21
C ASP A 97 9.69 22.00 3.36
N ALA A 98 9.42 23.30 3.23
CA ALA A 98 8.22 23.80 2.56
C ALA A 98 8.26 23.60 1.05
N GLU A 99 9.43 23.73 0.43
CA GLU A 99 9.61 23.59 -1.01
C GLU A 99 9.45 22.11 -1.42
N LEU A 100 10.04 21.20 -0.64
CA LEU A 100 9.86 19.76 -0.83
C LEU A 100 8.39 19.36 -0.67
N LEU A 101 7.70 19.85 0.36
CA LEU A 101 6.29 19.54 0.59
C LEU A 101 5.40 20.08 -0.52
N TRP A 102 5.65 21.29 -0.99
CA TRP A 102 4.95 21.86 -2.14
C TRP A 102 5.15 20.99 -3.39
N LEU A 103 6.38 20.58 -3.68
CA LEU A 103 6.69 19.76 -4.84
C LEU A 103 6.03 18.38 -4.77
N LEU A 104 6.00 17.76 -3.58
CA LEU A 104 5.29 16.50 -3.37
C LEU A 104 3.78 16.66 -3.54
N ASP A 105 3.20 17.78 -3.08
CA ASP A 105 1.79 18.10 -3.26
C ASP A 105 1.44 18.23 -4.74
N GLU A 106 2.24 18.96 -5.53
CA GLU A 106 2.05 19.12 -6.97
C GLU A 106 2.09 17.76 -7.70
N ILE A 107 3.01 16.87 -7.31
CA ILE A 107 3.11 15.53 -7.89
C ILE A 107 1.89 14.69 -7.53
N ILE A 108 1.42 14.75 -6.29
CA ILE A 108 0.24 14.00 -5.84
C ILE A 108 -1.01 14.49 -6.55
N ASP A 109 -1.18 15.82 -6.67
CA ASP A 109 -2.35 16.43 -7.30
C ASP A 109 -2.35 16.34 -8.83
N SER A 110 -1.19 16.04 -9.44
CA SER A 110 -1.05 15.97 -10.91
C SER A 110 -2.00 14.96 -11.56
N ILE A 111 -2.61 14.06 -10.80
CA ILE A 111 -3.58 13.08 -11.30
C ILE A 111 -5.00 13.60 -11.19
N SER A 112 -5.29 14.48 -10.26
CA SER A 112 -6.61 15.11 -10.16
C SER A 112 -6.95 15.96 -11.38
N THR A 113 -5.95 16.27 -12.23
CA THR A 113 -6.12 16.96 -13.51
C THR A 113 -6.42 16.02 -14.69
N ALA A 114 -6.24 14.69 -14.54
CA ALA A 114 -6.85 13.74 -15.48
C ALA A 114 -8.37 13.89 -15.34
N SER A 115 -9.07 14.20 -16.44
CA SER A 115 -10.50 14.50 -16.38
C SER A 115 -11.22 13.39 -15.62
N ILE A 116 -12.16 13.77 -14.74
CA ILE A 116 -13.03 12.82 -14.01
C ILE A 116 -13.71 11.85 -15.02
N GLU A 117 -13.92 12.30 -16.24
CA GLU A 117 -14.48 11.54 -17.35
C GLU A 117 -13.52 10.46 -17.87
N ASP A 118 -12.22 10.75 -17.96
CA ASP A 118 -11.20 9.75 -18.32
C ASP A 118 -11.07 8.69 -17.22
N MET A 119 -11.10 9.09 -15.95
CA MET A 119 -11.06 8.14 -14.84
C MET A 119 -12.32 7.26 -14.74
N ARG A 120 -13.51 7.79 -15.04
CA ARG A 120 -14.75 7.00 -15.10
C ARG A 120 -14.69 5.94 -16.21
N ASN A 121 -14.18 6.29 -17.37
CA ASN A 121 -14.07 5.38 -18.52
C ASN A 121 -12.97 4.33 -18.31
N ILE A 122 -11.91 4.67 -17.58
CA ILE A 122 -10.73 3.83 -17.32
C ILE A 122 -11.01 2.79 -16.24
N TRP A 123 -11.68 3.17 -15.16
CA TRP A 123 -11.76 2.35 -13.96
C TRP A 123 -13.09 1.62 -13.80
N LEU A 124 -14.10 1.86 -14.65
CA LEU A 124 -15.47 1.34 -14.48
C LEU A 124 -15.94 1.54 -13.02
N LEU A 125 -15.65 2.70 -12.45
CA LEU A 125 -15.92 2.97 -11.05
C LEU A 125 -17.37 3.42 -10.89
N ASP A 126 -18.03 2.85 -9.87
CA ASP A 126 -19.33 3.30 -9.38
C ASP A 126 -19.27 4.79 -8.99
N GLU A 127 -20.42 5.44 -8.93
CA GLU A 127 -20.68 6.88 -8.93
C GLU A 127 -19.96 7.77 -7.88
N ASP A 128 -19.16 7.20 -6.97
CA ASP A 128 -18.55 7.90 -5.85
C ASP A 128 -17.01 8.08 -5.99
N ILE A 129 -16.53 8.60 -7.12
CA ILE A 129 -15.09 8.94 -7.25
C ILE A 129 -14.85 10.29 -6.57
N ASP A 130 -14.09 10.25 -5.47
CA ASP A 130 -13.53 11.44 -4.85
C ASP A 130 -12.38 11.97 -5.73
N PRO A 131 -12.48 13.21 -6.29
CA PRO A 131 -11.44 13.78 -7.15
C PRO A 131 -10.11 14.02 -6.41
N GLU A 132 -10.10 13.90 -5.10
CA GLU A 132 -8.89 14.00 -4.27
C GLU A 132 -8.27 12.63 -3.98
N THR A 133 -8.49 11.63 -4.83
CA THR A 133 -7.91 10.30 -4.70
C THR A 133 -7.13 9.88 -5.94
N GLY A 134 -6.22 8.97 -5.75
CA GLY A 134 -5.46 8.32 -6.80
C GLY A 134 -4.02 8.79 -6.94
N ILE A 135 -3.13 7.87 -7.28
CA ILE A 135 -1.75 8.17 -7.69
C ILE A 135 -1.39 7.37 -8.94
N PRO A 136 -0.53 7.88 -9.85
CA PRO A 136 -0.29 7.27 -11.15
C PRO A 136 0.36 5.89 -11.01
N ILE A 137 -0.19 4.91 -11.73
CA ILE A 137 0.43 3.60 -11.86
C ILE A 137 1.54 3.69 -12.93
N GLY A 138 2.71 3.15 -12.62
CA GLY A 138 3.85 3.08 -13.55
C GLY A 138 4.99 4.04 -13.21
N ASN A 139 4.84 4.90 -12.22
CA ASN A 139 5.88 5.77 -11.73
C ASN A 139 6.61 5.14 -10.54
N TYR A 140 7.91 5.35 -10.49
CA TYR A 140 8.74 4.81 -9.41
C TYR A 140 8.35 5.38 -8.05
N LEU A 141 8.14 6.70 -7.99
CA LEU A 141 7.70 7.39 -6.78
C LEU A 141 6.36 6.86 -6.25
N SER A 142 5.43 6.51 -7.14
CA SER A 142 4.11 6.00 -6.75
C SER A 142 4.18 4.70 -5.95
N GLN A 143 5.14 3.84 -6.26
CA GLN A 143 5.32 2.59 -5.49
C GLN A 143 5.78 2.87 -4.06
N TYR A 144 6.67 3.84 -3.87
CA TYR A 144 7.09 4.28 -2.54
C TYR A 144 5.95 4.98 -1.79
N CYS A 145 5.19 5.84 -2.48
CA CYS A 145 4.00 6.47 -1.90
C CYS A 145 2.98 5.43 -1.44
N GLY A 146 2.71 4.41 -2.24
CA GLY A 146 1.80 3.31 -1.87
C GLY A 146 2.28 2.55 -0.64
N ASN A 147 3.55 2.16 -0.59
CA ASN A 147 4.14 1.52 0.57
C ASN A 147 4.10 2.42 1.82
N PHE A 148 4.42 3.70 1.67
CA PHE A 148 4.38 4.69 2.75
C PHE A 148 2.96 4.96 3.24
N TYR A 149 1.99 4.97 2.33
CA TYR A 149 0.57 5.11 2.69
C TYR A 149 0.11 4.03 3.66
N LEU A 150 0.49 2.77 3.40
CA LEU A 150 0.14 1.61 4.22
C LEU A 150 1.07 1.40 5.42
N SER A 151 2.17 2.12 5.56
CA SER A 151 3.13 1.90 6.66
C SER A 151 2.50 2.03 8.05
N SER A 152 1.56 2.99 8.24
CA SER A 152 0.84 3.14 9.50
C SER A 152 -0.02 1.93 9.86
N PHE A 153 -0.55 1.22 8.87
CA PHE A 153 -1.28 -0.03 9.08
C PHE A 153 -0.33 -1.15 9.53
N ASP A 154 0.85 -1.25 8.93
CA ASP A 154 1.86 -2.24 9.34
C ASP A 154 2.27 -2.03 10.80
N HIS A 155 2.51 -0.77 11.20
CA HIS A 155 2.79 -0.41 12.59
C HIS A 155 1.60 -0.69 13.51
N TRP A 156 0.39 -0.35 13.10
CA TRP A 156 -0.82 -0.63 13.88
C TRP A 156 -1.02 -2.12 14.12
N LEU A 157 -0.83 -2.97 13.10
CA LEU A 157 -0.89 -4.43 13.25
C LEU A 157 0.10 -4.93 14.30
N LYS A 158 1.33 -4.42 14.27
CA LYS A 158 2.41 -4.87 15.13
C LYS A 158 2.29 -4.32 16.56
N GLU A 159 2.03 -3.02 16.69
CA GLU A 159 2.15 -2.30 17.97
C GLU A 159 0.82 -2.24 18.75
N LYS A 160 -0.31 -2.20 18.07
CA LYS A 160 -1.63 -2.12 18.71
C LYS A 160 -2.37 -3.45 18.72
N MET A 161 -2.32 -4.19 17.60
CA MET A 161 -2.99 -5.48 17.49
C MET A 161 -2.09 -6.64 17.91
N HIS A 162 -0.81 -6.38 18.19
CA HIS A 162 0.19 -7.36 18.63
C HIS A 162 0.28 -8.58 17.71
N VAL A 163 0.08 -8.35 16.40
CA VAL A 163 0.20 -9.38 15.38
C VAL A 163 1.67 -9.78 15.25
N LYS A 164 1.98 -11.04 15.46
CA LYS A 164 3.34 -11.56 15.47
C LYS A 164 3.90 -11.73 14.07
N HIS A 165 3.10 -12.25 13.16
CA HIS A 165 3.48 -12.55 11.78
C HIS A 165 2.47 -11.93 10.80
N ALA A 166 2.86 -10.80 10.22
CA ALA A 166 2.17 -10.14 9.13
C ALA A 166 3.19 -9.76 8.06
N PHE A 167 2.87 -10.03 6.80
CA PHE A 167 3.73 -9.77 5.65
C PHE A 167 2.93 -9.05 4.58
N ARG A 168 3.48 -7.96 4.04
CA ARG A 168 2.81 -7.16 3.02
C ARG A 168 3.65 -7.00 1.77
N TYR A 169 3.08 -7.36 0.63
CA TYR A 169 3.64 -7.11 -0.69
C TYR A 169 2.73 -6.13 -1.44
N MET A 170 3.05 -4.84 -1.39
CA MET A 170 2.17 -3.74 -1.82
C MET A 170 0.80 -3.79 -1.12
N ASP A 171 -0.27 -4.02 -1.90
CA ASP A 171 -1.65 -4.12 -1.43
C ASP A 171 -2.06 -5.55 -1.03
N ASP A 172 -1.23 -6.55 -1.33
CA ASP A 172 -1.45 -7.94 -0.91
C ASP A 172 -0.84 -8.20 0.48
N ILE A 173 -1.66 -8.69 1.39
CA ILE A 173 -1.32 -8.84 2.80
C ILE A 173 -1.67 -10.25 3.26
N VAL A 174 -0.75 -10.87 4.01
CA VAL A 174 -0.99 -12.13 4.72
C VAL A 174 -0.69 -11.96 6.21
N ILE A 175 -1.60 -12.43 7.05
CA ILE A 175 -1.51 -12.35 8.50
C ILE A 175 -1.72 -13.75 9.06
N PHE A 176 -0.81 -14.21 9.91
CA PHE A 176 -0.91 -15.51 10.54
C PHE A 176 -1.46 -15.40 11.96
N GLY A 177 -2.11 -16.44 12.42
CA GLY A 177 -2.67 -16.54 13.78
C GLY A 177 -2.83 -17.96 14.24
N SER A 178 -3.01 -18.12 15.55
CA SER A 178 -3.17 -19.41 16.23
C SER A 178 -4.59 -19.97 16.12
N SER A 179 -5.60 -19.14 15.85
CA SER A 179 -6.98 -19.59 15.71
C SER A 179 -7.75 -18.81 14.64
N LYS A 180 -8.73 -19.48 14.05
CA LYS A 180 -9.61 -18.90 13.05
C LYS A 180 -10.49 -17.79 13.65
N GLU A 181 -10.94 -17.97 14.88
CA GLU A 181 -11.79 -17.02 15.63
C GLU A 181 -11.04 -15.72 15.89
N ALA A 182 -9.75 -15.80 16.30
CA ALA A 182 -8.91 -14.62 16.51
C ALA A 182 -8.72 -13.84 15.21
N LEU A 183 -8.48 -14.54 14.10
CA LEU A 183 -8.33 -13.90 12.79
C LEU A 183 -9.65 -13.30 12.28
N HIS A 184 -10.83 -13.88 12.58
CA HIS A 184 -12.12 -13.26 12.25
C HIS A 184 -12.37 -11.98 13.08
N LYS A 185 -11.96 -11.94 14.34
CA LYS A 185 -12.00 -10.71 15.13
C LYS A 185 -11.07 -9.64 14.54
N LEU A 186 -9.83 -10.03 14.25
CA LEU A 186 -8.86 -9.15 13.63
C LEU A 186 -9.34 -8.61 12.25
N GLN A 187 -9.98 -9.45 11.45
CA GLN A 187 -10.52 -9.07 10.14
C GLN A 187 -11.53 -7.90 10.25
N LYS A 188 -12.38 -7.89 11.28
CA LYS A 188 -13.32 -6.78 11.51
C LYS A 188 -12.57 -5.48 11.85
N GLU A 189 -11.55 -5.56 12.69
CA GLU A 189 -10.71 -4.41 13.06
C GLU A 189 -9.90 -3.91 11.87
N VAL A 190 -9.34 -4.81 11.07
CA VAL A 190 -8.64 -4.45 9.82
C VAL A 190 -9.57 -3.69 8.87
N LYS A 191 -10.77 -4.20 8.61
CA LYS A 191 -11.75 -3.50 7.76
C LYS A 191 -12.10 -2.12 8.31
N ARG A 192 -12.29 -2.01 9.63
CA ARG A 192 -12.54 -0.73 10.28
C ARG A 192 -11.38 0.23 10.07
N TYR A 193 -10.14 -0.19 10.37
CA TYR A 193 -8.94 0.63 10.20
C TYR A 193 -8.77 1.14 8.76
N PHE A 194 -8.92 0.25 7.79
CA PHE A 194 -8.84 0.62 6.37
C PHE A 194 -9.89 1.69 6.02
N LYS A 195 -11.12 1.52 6.49
CA LYS A 195 -12.20 2.47 6.21
C LYS A 195 -12.00 3.81 6.91
N THR A 196 -11.65 3.83 8.21
CA THR A 196 -11.63 5.05 9.03
C THR A 196 -10.31 5.81 8.95
N GLU A 197 -9.17 5.11 8.89
CA GLU A 197 -7.83 5.73 8.96
C GLU A 197 -7.19 5.92 7.58
N LEU A 198 -7.55 5.07 6.62
CA LEU A 198 -6.92 5.07 5.30
C LEU A 198 -7.89 5.37 4.16
N HIS A 199 -9.19 5.48 4.42
CA HIS A 199 -10.25 5.64 3.40
C HIS A 199 -10.15 4.59 2.27
N LEU A 200 -9.75 3.37 2.63
CA LEU A 200 -9.58 2.25 1.71
C LEU A 200 -10.60 1.15 1.96
N THR A 201 -10.85 0.35 0.93
CA THR A 201 -11.76 -0.81 1.00
C THR A 201 -10.99 -2.11 0.78
N VAL A 202 -11.19 -3.07 1.68
CA VAL A 202 -10.65 -4.43 1.53
C VAL A 202 -11.42 -5.16 0.44
N LYS A 203 -10.73 -5.89 -0.46
CA LYS A 203 -11.35 -6.73 -1.49
C LYS A 203 -12.30 -7.75 -0.86
N GLY A 204 -13.43 -8.03 -1.51
CA GLY A 204 -14.43 -8.99 -1.03
C GLY A 204 -13.95 -10.45 -1.00
N ASN A 205 -12.90 -10.77 -1.74
CA ASN A 205 -12.32 -12.12 -1.86
C ASN A 205 -11.25 -12.44 -0.82
N TRP A 206 -11.24 -11.76 0.33
CA TRP A 206 -10.38 -12.12 1.47
C TRP A 206 -10.70 -13.54 1.98
N GLN A 207 -9.72 -14.22 2.54
CA GLN A 207 -9.86 -15.61 2.99
C GLN A 207 -9.16 -15.84 4.32
N ILE A 208 -9.74 -16.71 5.14
CA ILE A 208 -9.09 -17.28 6.33
C ILE A 208 -9.13 -18.80 6.19
N PHE A 209 -7.95 -19.41 6.15
CA PHE A 209 -7.79 -20.85 5.91
C PHE A 209 -6.65 -21.43 6.77
N PRO A 210 -6.69 -22.75 7.07
CA PRO A 210 -5.59 -23.42 7.74
C PRO A 210 -4.34 -23.45 6.85
N THR A 211 -3.16 -23.40 7.46
CA THR A 211 -1.86 -23.37 6.77
C THR A 211 -1.23 -24.75 6.62
N TYR A 212 -1.74 -25.74 7.36
CA TYR A 212 -1.30 -27.13 7.36
C TYR A 212 -2.48 -28.08 7.12
#